data_981adb3910393e5d220dff612ee477ac
#
_entry.id   981adb3910393e5d220dff612ee477ac
#
_cell.length_a   1.000
_cell.length_b   1.000
_cell.length_c   1.000
_cell.angle_alpha   90.00
_cell.angle_beta   90.00
_cell.angle_gamma   90.00
#
_symmetry.space_group_name_H-M   'P 1'
#
loop_
_entity.id
_entity.type
_entity.pdbx_description
1 polymer ?
#
loop_
_entity_poly.entity_id
_entity_poly.type
_entity_poly.pdbx_seq_one_letter_code
_entity_poly.pdbx_strand_id
1 'polypeptide(L)'
;IKLGNAGVVTATTFSTSNVDVTTDKIVVGTGVTIEANQVTTGQATFTGIVTASAFKLSDGSNVGGVESDSDQNTVGGTNAGDSITSGSGLRNTVFGYDAGTAITSGDNNTFFGTDAGKAITSTTTNTAIGWDALSNQAGGYTNTAIGAKALFNCQGDDNVALGYGALQSLDNGGQNTAVGYMAGGQGSTNGYYNTAIGYEALKYAAGYTNSNYNVGVGWKAFDRATNSTVGVVAIGKEAGAGVDDGTHSVFIGYEAAHTNTYNLPNCIVIGGNANPSATNVANEITLGDSNISLFRIPGINLTIGNNGANIAGVVTATSFSGDGSNLSNLPASAPVGGASTNTVFFENDIAVAVNYQITTNKNAMSAGPITINAGIAVTVPSGSAWTIV
;
A
#
# COMPACT_ATOMS: atom_id res chain seq x y z
N ILE A 1 -26.69 -75.47 -11.28
CA ILE A 1 -25.53 -76.35 -11.47
C ILE A 1 -24.70 -76.27 -10.23
N LYS A 2 -24.55 -77.36 -9.46
CA LYS A 2 -23.64 -77.43 -8.31
C LYS A 2 -22.28 -77.90 -8.82
N LEU A 3 -21.28 -77.06 -8.79
CA LEU A 3 -19.92 -77.43 -9.16
C LEU A 3 -19.13 -77.69 -7.88
N GLY A 4 -18.50 -78.87 -7.78
CA GLY A 4 -17.58 -79.18 -6.69
C GLY A 4 -16.26 -78.47 -6.83
N ASN A 5 -15.38 -78.62 -5.83
CA ASN A 5 -14.15 -77.88 -5.62
C ASN A 5 -13.10 -77.77 -6.76
N ALA A 6 -13.38 -78.33 -7.96
CA ALA A 6 -12.46 -78.32 -9.09
C ALA A 6 -13.15 -78.15 -10.45
N GLY A 7 -14.38 -77.66 -10.53
CA GLY A 7 -15.11 -77.51 -11.78
C GLY A 7 -14.88 -76.20 -12.48
N VAL A 8 -14.41 -76.23 -13.72
CA VAL A 8 -14.42 -75.09 -14.64
C VAL A 8 -15.70 -75.18 -15.47
N VAL A 9 -16.52 -74.10 -15.44
CA VAL A 9 -17.66 -74.02 -16.36
C VAL A 9 -17.25 -73.08 -17.50
N THR A 10 -17.21 -73.67 -18.68
CA THR A 10 -17.05 -72.91 -19.90
C THR A 10 -18.42 -72.74 -20.54
N ALA A 11 -19.01 -71.60 -20.50
CA ALA A 11 -20.25 -71.27 -21.18
C ALA A 11 -20.10 -69.99 -21.96
N THR A 12 -20.64 -69.89 -23.15
CA THR A 12 -20.68 -68.68 -23.98
C THR A 12 -21.66 -67.66 -23.43
N THR A 13 -22.66 -68.11 -22.65
CA THR A 13 -23.62 -67.25 -21.94
C THR A 13 -24.09 -67.93 -20.67
N PHE A 14 -24.11 -67.21 -19.57
CA PHE A 14 -24.84 -67.49 -18.34
C PHE A 14 -26.09 -66.63 -18.31
N SER A 15 -27.25 -67.21 -18.44
CA SER A 15 -28.54 -66.55 -18.27
C SER A 15 -29.25 -67.16 -17.07
N THR A 16 -29.17 -66.53 -15.93
CA THR A 16 -29.99 -66.84 -14.75
C THR A 16 -30.53 -65.56 -14.12
N SER A 17 -31.70 -65.67 -13.53
CA SER A 17 -32.31 -64.58 -12.78
C SER A 17 -31.56 -64.29 -11.48
N ASN A 18 -30.76 -65.19 -10.96
CA ASN A 18 -29.95 -65.04 -9.77
C ASN A 18 -28.68 -65.90 -9.87
N VAL A 19 -27.49 -65.26 -9.74
CA VAL A 19 -26.22 -65.93 -9.46
C VAL A 19 -25.88 -65.62 -8.02
N ASP A 20 -26.03 -66.65 -7.15
CA ASP A 20 -25.66 -66.54 -5.76
C ASP A 20 -24.21 -67.03 -5.58
N VAL A 21 -23.29 -66.15 -5.27
CA VAL A 21 -21.88 -66.46 -5.02
C VAL A 21 -21.65 -66.33 -3.52
N THR A 22 -21.63 -67.50 -2.85
CA THR A 22 -21.55 -67.59 -1.39
C THR A 22 -20.11 -67.62 -0.84
N THR A 23 -19.08 -67.43 -1.64
CA THR A 23 -17.68 -67.44 -1.22
C THR A 23 -16.86 -66.31 -1.78
N ASP A 24 -15.79 -66.00 -1.10
CA ASP A 24 -14.99 -64.80 -0.97
C ASP A 24 -14.51 -64.11 -2.25
N LYS A 25 -14.70 -64.63 -3.44
CA LYS A 25 -14.11 -63.99 -4.62
C LYS A 25 -14.75 -64.45 -5.94
N ILE A 26 -15.24 -63.57 -6.75
CA ILE A 26 -15.42 -63.72 -8.20
C ILE A 26 -14.14 -63.23 -8.89
N VAL A 27 -13.37 -64.12 -9.50
CA VAL A 27 -12.23 -63.76 -10.34
C VAL A 27 -12.68 -63.70 -11.77
N VAL A 28 -12.70 -62.54 -12.37
CA VAL A 28 -13.08 -62.39 -13.76
C VAL A 28 -11.83 -61.95 -14.50
N GLY A 29 -11.48 -62.64 -15.57
CA GLY A 29 -10.30 -62.36 -16.38
C GLY A 29 -10.41 -61.02 -17.11
N THR A 30 -9.36 -60.65 -17.85
CA THR A 30 -9.33 -59.43 -18.64
C THR A 30 -10.48 -59.33 -19.63
N GLY A 31 -11.26 -58.27 -19.62
CA GLY A 31 -12.32 -58.00 -20.58
C GLY A 31 -13.74 -58.33 -20.08
N VAL A 32 -14.01 -58.25 -18.77
CA VAL A 32 -15.36 -58.44 -18.23
C VAL A 32 -16.19 -57.20 -18.37
N THR A 33 -17.29 -57.33 -19.08
CA THR A 33 -18.39 -56.38 -19.07
C THR A 33 -19.47 -56.87 -18.11
N ILE A 34 -19.76 -56.16 -17.06
CA ILE A 34 -20.93 -56.38 -16.21
C ILE A 34 -22.01 -55.44 -16.70
N GLU A 35 -22.89 -55.94 -17.54
CA GLU A 35 -24.09 -55.20 -17.94
C GLU A 35 -25.20 -55.51 -16.91
N ALA A 36 -25.31 -54.67 -15.91
CA ALA A 36 -26.38 -54.78 -14.93
C ALA A 36 -27.00 -53.40 -14.70
N ASN A 37 -28.30 -53.35 -14.65
CA ASN A 37 -29.03 -52.13 -14.29
C ASN A 37 -28.75 -51.70 -12.84
N GLN A 38 -28.22 -52.62 -12.05
CA GLN A 38 -27.85 -52.34 -10.65
C GLN A 38 -26.92 -53.39 -10.09
N VAL A 39 -25.77 -52.99 -9.53
CA VAL A 39 -24.93 -53.80 -8.64
C VAL A 39 -25.21 -53.32 -7.21
N THR A 40 -26.02 -54.08 -6.45
CA THR A 40 -26.32 -53.79 -5.06
C THR A 40 -25.38 -54.57 -4.18
N THR A 41 -24.39 -53.93 -3.58
CA THR A 41 -23.48 -54.55 -2.59
C THR A 41 -23.40 -53.64 -1.35
N GLY A 42 -23.18 -54.24 -0.20
CA GLY A 42 -22.95 -53.47 1.04
C GLY A 42 -21.64 -52.67 1.01
N GLN A 43 -20.63 -53.23 0.35
CA GLN A 43 -19.36 -52.57 0.06
C GLN A 43 -18.73 -53.15 -1.20
N ALA A 44 -18.27 -52.31 -2.11
CA ALA A 44 -17.48 -52.72 -3.27
C ALA A 44 -16.07 -52.08 -3.15
N THR A 45 -15.02 -52.92 -3.14
CA THR A 45 -13.64 -52.45 -3.17
C THR A 45 -13.03 -52.70 -4.53
N PHE A 46 -12.66 -51.66 -5.23
CA PHE A 46 -11.97 -51.72 -6.50
C PHE A 46 -10.47 -51.48 -6.29
N THR A 47 -9.62 -52.48 -6.59
CA THR A 47 -8.17 -52.32 -6.62
C THR A 47 -7.71 -52.19 -8.06
N GLY A 48 -7.65 -50.96 -8.57
CA GLY A 48 -7.29 -50.68 -9.96
C GLY A 48 -7.94 -49.42 -10.48
N ILE A 49 -7.79 -49.17 -11.79
CA ILE A 49 -8.41 -48.03 -12.45
C ILE A 49 -9.88 -48.39 -12.74
N VAL A 50 -10.79 -47.62 -12.18
CA VAL A 50 -12.21 -47.66 -12.53
C VAL A 50 -12.49 -46.52 -13.49
N THR A 51 -12.84 -46.83 -14.73
CA THR A 51 -13.24 -45.83 -15.72
C THR A 51 -14.76 -45.88 -15.83
N ALA A 52 -15.41 -44.78 -15.49
CA ALA A 52 -16.85 -44.62 -15.63
C ALA A 52 -17.16 -43.24 -16.21
N SER A 53 -18.21 -43.15 -17.00
CA SER A 53 -18.71 -41.87 -17.51
C SER A 53 -19.29 -40.98 -16.41
N ALA A 54 -19.78 -41.56 -15.33
CA ALA A 54 -20.18 -40.88 -14.09
C ALA A 54 -20.24 -41.86 -12.92
N PHE A 55 -19.86 -41.45 -11.74
CA PHE A 55 -20.20 -42.08 -10.46
C PHE A 55 -21.37 -41.31 -9.85
N LYS A 56 -22.45 -42.03 -9.53
CA LYS A 56 -23.64 -41.41 -8.92
C LYS A 56 -23.98 -42.05 -7.58
N LEU A 57 -24.47 -41.26 -6.63
CA LEU A 57 -25.09 -41.77 -5.41
C LEU A 57 -26.46 -42.43 -5.72
N SER A 58 -27.01 -43.17 -4.77
CA SER A 58 -28.29 -43.84 -4.93
C SER A 58 -29.48 -42.90 -5.18
N ASP A 59 -29.36 -41.64 -4.88
CA ASP A 59 -30.33 -40.57 -5.14
C ASP A 59 -30.16 -39.89 -6.52
N GLY A 60 -29.20 -40.37 -7.31
CA GLY A 60 -28.89 -39.82 -8.63
C GLY A 60 -27.95 -38.64 -8.62
N SER A 61 -27.55 -38.14 -7.44
CA SER A 61 -26.54 -37.09 -7.31
C SER A 61 -25.14 -37.65 -7.63
N ASN A 62 -24.25 -36.76 -8.09
CA ASN A 62 -22.87 -37.16 -8.35
C ASN A 62 -22.14 -37.50 -7.04
N VAL A 63 -21.36 -38.56 -7.05
CA VAL A 63 -20.41 -38.85 -5.97
C VAL A 63 -19.38 -37.71 -6.02
N GLY A 64 -19.31 -36.89 -5.00
CA GLY A 64 -18.47 -35.69 -4.87
C GLY A 64 -17.11 -35.79 -5.54
N GLY A 65 -17.11 -35.82 -6.85
CA GLY A 65 -15.96 -35.84 -7.73
C GLY A 65 -15.77 -34.49 -8.39
N VAL A 66 -14.58 -34.28 -8.84
CA VAL A 66 -14.28 -33.15 -9.75
C VAL A 66 -14.86 -33.51 -11.10
N GLU A 67 -15.81 -32.74 -11.56
CA GLU A 67 -16.38 -32.90 -12.92
C GLU A 67 -15.86 -31.80 -13.83
N SER A 68 -15.49 -32.18 -15.04
CA SER A 68 -15.28 -31.22 -16.14
C SER A 68 -16.36 -31.45 -17.19
N ASP A 69 -17.11 -30.40 -17.50
CA ASP A 69 -18.18 -30.46 -18.50
C ASP A 69 -17.67 -30.12 -19.91
N SER A 70 -18.57 -30.15 -20.91
CA SER A 70 -18.25 -29.76 -22.29
C SER A 70 -17.85 -28.30 -22.43
N ASP A 71 -18.22 -27.45 -21.50
CA ASP A 71 -17.95 -26.02 -21.43
C ASP A 71 -16.64 -25.72 -20.71
N GLN A 72 -15.86 -26.78 -20.40
CA GLN A 72 -14.55 -26.70 -19.72
C GLN A 72 -14.64 -26.19 -18.27
N ASN A 73 -15.79 -26.31 -17.63
CA ASN A 73 -15.92 -26.03 -16.22
C ASN A 73 -15.44 -27.20 -15.38
N THR A 74 -14.75 -26.94 -14.29
CA THR A 74 -14.36 -27.92 -13.31
C THR A 74 -15.04 -27.59 -11.99
N VAL A 75 -15.95 -28.46 -11.55
CA VAL A 75 -16.83 -28.19 -10.42
C VAL A 75 -16.69 -29.30 -9.36
N GLY A 76 -16.63 -28.92 -8.09
CA GLY A 76 -16.56 -29.89 -6.98
C GLY A 76 -17.08 -29.29 -5.67
N GLY A 77 -18.01 -30.00 -5.05
CA GLY A 77 -18.64 -29.60 -3.78
C GLY A 77 -20.15 -29.46 -3.88
N THR A 78 -20.82 -29.45 -2.73
CA THR A 78 -22.29 -29.29 -2.66
C THR A 78 -22.67 -27.91 -3.15
N ASN A 79 -23.60 -27.81 -4.09
CA ASN A 79 -24.12 -26.61 -4.74
C ASN A 79 -23.04 -25.77 -5.45
N ALA A 80 -21.83 -26.31 -5.67
CA ALA A 80 -20.80 -25.57 -6.40
C ALA A 80 -21.23 -25.39 -7.86
N GLY A 81 -21.28 -24.16 -8.36
CA GLY A 81 -21.60 -23.85 -9.73
C GLY A 81 -23.00 -24.28 -10.21
N ASP A 82 -23.94 -24.53 -9.31
CA ASP A 82 -25.26 -25.11 -9.63
C ASP A 82 -26.08 -24.32 -10.67
N SER A 83 -25.83 -23.03 -10.81
CA SER A 83 -26.54 -22.16 -11.75
C SER A 83 -25.81 -21.99 -13.09
N ILE A 84 -24.65 -22.61 -13.30
CA ILE A 84 -23.89 -22.48 -14.55
C ILE A 84 -24.75 -22.91 -15.74
N THR A 85 -24.96 -22.01 -16.67
CA THR A 85 -25.77 -22.26 -17.85
C THR A 85 -24.91 -22.86 -18.95
N SER A 86 -25.24 -24.05 -19.39
CA SER A 86 -24.51 -24.76 -20.48
C SER A 86 -24.45 -23.88 -21.75
N GLY A 87 -23.28 -23.81 -22.34
CA GLY A 87 -22.98 -22.98 -23.52
C GLY A 87 -22.83 -21.49 -23.23
N SER A 88 -22.84 -21.08 -21.94
CA SER A 88 -22.77 -19.68 -21.54
C SER A 88 -21.74 -19.40 -20.46
N GLY A 89 -21.74 -20.12 -19.34
CA GLY A 89 -20.69 -20.03 -18.30
C GLY A 89 -19.53 -20.97 -18.63
N LEU A 90 -18.40 -20.44 -19.09
CA LEU A 90 -17.32 -21.25 -19.66
C LEU A 90 -16.03 -21.16 -18.85
N ARG A 91 -15.27 -22.26 -18.79
CA ARG A 91 -13.92 -22.31 -18.22
C ARG A 91 -13.82 -21.85 -16.76
N ASN A 92 -14.83 -22.17 -15.95
CA ASN A 92 -14.82 -21.88 -14.54
C ASN A 92 -14.23 -23.05 -13.75
N THR A 93 -13.45 -22.75 -12.72
CA THR A 93 -12.97 -23.72 -11.73
C THR A 93 -13.60 -23.39 -10.39
N VAL A 94 -14.50 -24.24 -9.88
CA VAL A 94 -15.34 -23.93 -8.72
C VAL A 94 -15.27 -25.09 -7.72
N PHE A 95 -14.76 -24.81 -6.52
CA PHE A 95 -14.52 -25.83 -5.52
C PHE A 95 -14.93 -25.37 -4.12
N GLY A 96 -15.89 -26.02 -3.52
CA GLY A 96 -16.32 -25.74 -2.15
C GLY A 96 -17.84 -25.76 -2.00
N TYR A 97 -18.32 -25.76 -0.76
CA TYR A 97 -19.75 -25.64 -0.46
C TYR A 97 -20.24 -24.26 -0.92
N ASP A 98 -21.31 -24.20 -1.70
CA ASP A 98 -21.90 -22.99 -2.29
C ASP A 98 -20.92 -22.11 -3.10
N ALA A 99 -19.73 -22.61 -3.47
CA ALA A 99 -18.80 -21.84 -4.28
C ALA A 99 -19.42 -21.54 -5.65
N GLY A 100 -19.38 -20.26 -6.09
CA GLY A 100 -19.89 -19.83 -7.38
C GLY A 100 -21.33 -20.25 -7.70
N THR A 101 -22.15 -20.50 -6.70
CA THR A 101 -23.49 -21.10 -6.87
C THR A 101 -24.43 -20.25 -7.75
N ALA A 102 -24.21 -18.94 -7.81
CA ALA A 102 -25.01 -18.02 -8.62
C ALA A 102 -24.47 -17.80 -10.05
N ILE A 103 -23.34 -18.40 -10.44
CA ILE A 103 -22.78 -18.22 -11.79
C ILE A 103 -23.82 -18.69 -12.83
N THR A 104 -24.16 -17.82 -13.77
CA THR A 104 -25.02 -18.17 -14.91
C THR A 104 -24.24 -18.14 -16.23
N SER A 105 -23.60 -17.01 -16.54
CA SER A 105 -22.89 -16.75 -17.79
C SER A 105 -21.47 -16.17 -17.59
N GLY A 106 -20.99 -16.11 -16.36
CA GLY A 106 -19.62 -15.64 -16.08
C GLY A 106 -18.57 -16.66 -16.52
N ASP A 107 -17.49 -16.19 -17.14
CA ASP A 107 -16.43 -17.02 -17.71
C ASP A 107 -15.11 -16.87 -16.97
N ASN A 108 -14.26 -17.92 -17.05
CA ASN A 108 -12.87 -17.87 -16.60
C ASN A 108 -12.70 -17.51 -15.10
N ASN A 109 -13.66 -17.87 -14.26
CA ASN A 109 -13.57 -17.62 -12.83
C ASN A 109 -12.93 -18.83 -12.12
N THR A 110 -12.14 -18.56 -11.07
CA THR A 110 -11.54 -19.57 -10.20
C THR A 110 -11.98 -19.33 -8.76
N PHE A 111 -12.86 -20.18 -8.23
CA PHE A 111 -13.40 -20.08 -6.88
C PHE A 111 -13.06 -21.32 -6.06
N PHE A 112 -12.38 -21.12 -4.92
CA PHE A 112 -11.95 -22.19 -4.06
C PHE A 112 -12.22 -21.85 -2.57
N GLY A 113 -13.20 -22.48 -1.99
CA GLY A 113 -13.60 -22.27 -0.59
C GLY A 113 -15.11 -22.22 -0.42
N THR A 114 -15.58 -22.39 0.82
CA THR A 114 -16.98 -22.21 1.16
C THR A 114 -17.43 -20.80 0.85
N ASP A 115 -18.55 -20.66 0.14
CA ASP A 115 -19.14 -19.39 -0.29
C ASP A 115 -18.22 -18.50 -1.17
N ALA A 116 -17.08 -19.01 -1.68
CA ALA A 116 -16.20 -18.25 -2.57
C ALA A 116 -16.94 -17.87 -3.87
N GLY A 117 -16.99 -16.57 -4.21
CA GLY A 117 -17.68 -16.05 -5.40
C GLY A 117 -19.18 -16.34 -5.45
N LYS A 118 -19.82 -16.57 -4.30
CA LYS A 118 -21.20 -17.06 -4.19
C LYS A 118 -22.22 -16.23 -4.96
N ALA A 119 -22.11 -14.91 -4.93
CA ALA A 119 -23.06 -14.01 -5.59
C ALA A 119 -22.67 -13.63 -7.02
N ILE A 120 -21.55 -14.12 -7.53
CA ILE A 120 -21.10 -13.85 -8.91
C ILE A 120 -22.07 -14.49 -9.90
N THR A 121 -22.59 -13.72 -10.87
CA THR A 121 -23.55 -14.20 -11.85
C THR A 121 -22.99 -14.22 -13.28
N SER A 122 -22.50 -13.09 -13.78
CA SER A 122 -22.10 -12.89 -15.18
C SER A 122 -20.72 -12.25 -15.35
N THR A 123 -20.04 -11.89 -14.27
CA THR A 123 -18.71 -11.28 -14.37
C THR A 123 -17.64 -12.33 -14.57
N THR A 124 -16.51 -11.93 -15.16
CA THR A 124 -15.50 -12.84 -15.68
C THR A 124 -14.12 -12.58 -15.09
N THR A 125 -13.27 -13.60 -15.19
CA THR A 125 -11.83 -13.51 -14.88
C THR A 125 -11.54 -13.18 -13.40
N ASN A 126 -12.42 -13.60 -12.49
CA ASN A 126 -12.23 -13.41 -11.07
C ASN A 126 -11.57 -14.64 -10.42
N THR A 127 -10.67 -14.40 -9.47
CA THR A 127 -10.09 -15.43 -8.62
C THR A 127 -10.50 -15.18 -7.17
N ALA A 128 -11.21 -16.11 -6.55
CA ALA A 128 -11.60 -16.05 -5.14
C ALA A 128 -11.17 -17.33 -4.41
N ILE A 129 -10.24 -17.21 -3.48
CA ILE A 129 -9.72 -18.33 -2.69
C ILE A 129 -9.86 -18.03 -1.20
N GLY A 130 -10.73 -18.77 -0.53
CA GLY A 130 -10.99 -18.62 0.90
C GLY A 130 -12.47 -18.58 1.24
N TRP A 131 -12.79 -18.74 2.51
CA TRP A 131 -14.15 -18.62 3.00
C TRP A 131 -14.70 -17.21 2.78
N ASP A 132 -15.88 -17.09 2.15
CA ASP A 132 -16.52 -15.81 1.85
C ASP A 132 -15.66 -14.84 0.99
N ALA A 133 -14.64 -15.32 0.29
CA ALA A 133 -13.89 -14.48 -0.63
C ALA A 133 -14.80 -14.05 -1.81
N LEU A 134 -14.90 -12.73 -2.09
CA LEU A 134 -15.72 -12.16 -3.18
C LEU A 134 -17.18 -12.67 -3.19
N SER A 135 -17.82 -12.77 -2.03
CA SER A 135 -19.05 -13.55 -1.90
C SER A 135 -20.36 -12.77 -1.82
N ASN A 136 -20.36 -11.52 -1.38
CA ASN A 136 -21.59 -10.82 -0.98
C ASN A 136 -22.23 -9.94 -2.08
N GLN A 137 -21.52 -9.63 -3.14
CA GLN A 137 -21.99 -8.79 -4.24
C GLN A 137 -21.80 -9.51 -5.58
N ALA A 138 -22.46 -9.03 -6.62
CA ALA A 138 -22.36 -9.63 -7.96
C ALA A 138 -20.95 -9.56 -8.57
N GLY A 139 -20.01 -8.89 -7.90
CA GLY A 139 -18.61 -8.74 -8.26
C GLY A 139 -18.39 -7.87 -9.51
N GLY A 140 -17.18 -7.32 -9.62
CA GLY A 140 -16.67 -6.75 -10.86
C GLY A 140 -15.88 -7.78 -11.68
N TYR A 141 -15.11 -7.30 -12.63
CA TYR A 141 -14.26 -8.11 -13.50
C TYR A 141 -12.82 -8.11 -12.99
N THR A 142 -12.08 -9.16 -13.31
CA THR A 142 -10.60 -9.22 -13.11
C THR A 142 -10.13 -9.02 -11.67
N ASN A 143 -10.94 -9.39 -10.69
CA ASN A 143 -10.57 -9.30 -9.29
C ASN A 143 -9.81 -10.54 -8.80
N THR A 144 -8.82 -10.35 -7.96
CA THR A 144 -8.10 -11.40 -7.24
C THR A 144 -8.33 -11.26 -5.73
N ALA A 145 -9.06 -12.18 -5.14
CA ALA A 145 -9.39 -12.23 -3.71
C ALA A 145 -8.83 -13.51 -3.08
N ILE A 146 -7.76 -13.42 -2.30
CA ILE A 146 -7.13 -14.56 -1.63
C ILE A 146 -7.11 -14.33 -0.12
N GLY A 147 -7.89 -15.09 0.60
CA GLY A 147 -8.06 -14.98 2.05
C GLY A 147 -9.53 -14.94 2.44
N ALA A 148 -9.85 -15.36 3.67
CA ALA A 148 -11.23 -15.28 4.14
C ALA A 148 -11.73 -13.84 4.12
N LYS A 149 -12.91 -13.61 3.54
CA LYS A 149 -13.55 -12.30 3.37
C LYS A 149 -12.74 -11.25 2.58
N ALA A 150 -11.74 -11.65 1.81
CA ALA A 150 -11.09 -10.74 0.87
C ALA A 150 -12.11 -10.28 -0.18
N LEU A 151 -12.19 -8.97 -0.48
CA LEU A 151 -13.15 -8.35 -1.41
C LEU A 151 -14.62 -8.73 -1.17
N PHE A 152 -15.01 -8.96 0.07
CA PHE A 152 -16.32 -9.51 0.43
C PHE A 152 -17.51 -8.76 -0.19
N ASN A 153 -17.49 -7.41 -0.22
CA ASN A 153 -18.56 -6.56 -0.74
C ASN A 153 -18.26 -5.94 -2.12
N CYS A 154 -17.24 -6.41 -2.85
CA CYS A 154 -16.75 -5.72 -4.03
C CYS A 154 -17.66 -5.85 -5.26
N GLN A 155 -17.94 -4.73 -5.90
CA GLN A 155 -18.55 -4.62 -7.24
C GLN A 155 -17.60 -3.99 -8.28
N GLY A 156 -16.48 -3.43 -7.84
CA GLY A 156 -15.49 -2.79 -8.72
C GLY A 156 -14.54 -3.77 -9.38
N ASP A 157 -13.79 -3.27 -10.35
CA ASP A 157 -12.93 -4.06 -11.23
C ASP A 157 -11.44 -3.98 -10.85
N ASP A 158 -10.64 -4.94 -11.33
CA ASP A 158 -9.18 -4.89 -11.30
C ASP A 158 -8.56 -4.77 -9.89
N ASN A 159 -9.20 -5.32 -8.87
CA ASN A 159 -8.67 -5.28 -7.51
C ASN A 159 -7.87 -6.53 -7.16
N VAL A 160 -6.78 -6.35 -6.41
CA VAL A 160 -5.99 -7.43 -5.82
C VAL A 160 -6.06 -7.34 -4.30
N ALA A 161 -6.61 -8.37 -3.67
CA ALA A 161 -6.71 -8.48 -2.21
C ALA A 161 -6.11 -9.80 -1.73
N LEU A 162 -5.06 -9.73 -0.94
CA LEU A 162 -4.38 -10.87 -0.34
C LEU A 162 -4.35 -10.73 1.19
N GLY A 163 -5.12 -11.51 1.88
CA GLY A 163 -5.20 -11.51 3.35
C GLY A 163 -6.62 -11.54 3.88
N TYR A 164 -6.79 -11.89 5.15
CA TYR A 164 -8.09 -11.84 5.82
C TYR A 164 -8.67 -10.43 5.75
N GLY A 165 -9.87 -10.29 5.18
CA GLY A 165 -10.59 -9.03 5.13
C GLY A 165 -9.88 -7.91 4.34
N ALA A 166 -8.90 -8.24 3.50
CA ALA A 166 -8.31 -7.24 2.61
C ALA A 166 -9.38 -6.69 1.66
N LEU A 167 -9.53 -5.34 1.60
CA LEU A 167 -10.57 -4.64 0.85
C LEU A 167 -12.01 -5.12 1.14
N GLN A 168 -12.27 -5.62 2.35
CA GLN A 168 -13.54 -6.26 2.71
C GLN A 168 -14.76 -5.36 2.47
N SER A 169 -14.63 -4.06 2.67
CA SER A 169 -15.74 -3.09 2.58
C SER A 169 -15.71 -2.24 1.30
N LEU A 170 -14.84 -2.58 0.36
CA LEU A 170 -14.81 -1.93 -0.94
C LEU A 170 -16.10 -2.28 -1.69
N ASP A 171 -16.89 -1.28 -2.08
CA ASP A 171 -18.12 -1.48 -2.85
C ASP A 171 -17.85 -1.29 -4.34
N ASN A 172 -17.80 -0.06 -4.85
CA ASN A 172 -17.61 0.22 -6.28
C ASN A 172 -16.20 0.68 -6.67
N GLY A 173 -15.21 0.57 -5.78
CA GLY A 173 -13.84 0.98 -6.06
C GLY A 173 -13.07 -0.01 -6.93
N GLY A 174 -12.13 0.48 -7.73
CA GLY A 174 -11.34 -0.34 -8.66
C GLY A 174 -9.85 -0.02 -8.68
N GLN A 175 -9.06 -0.89 -9.31
CA GLN A 175 -7.61 -0.78 -9.46
C GLN A 175 -6.84 -0.62 -8.11
N ASN A 176 -7.31 -1.29 -7.06
CA ASN A 176 -6.67 -1.26 -5.76
C ASN A 176 -5.82 -2.52 -5.55
N THR A 177 -4.70 -2.39 -4.86
CA THR A 177 -3.87 -3.50 -4.40
C THR A 177 -3.79 -3.47 -2.87
N ALA A 178 -4.23 -4.54 -2.22
CA ALA A 178 -4.17 -4.69 -0.78
C ALA A 178 -3.56 -6.03 -0.37
N VAL A 179 -2.50 -5.98 0.42
CA VAL A 179 -1.79 -7.16 0.92
C VAL A 179 -1.62 -7.05 2.43
N GLY A 180 -2.27 -7.92 3.17
CA GLY A 180 -2.21 -7.95 4.63
C GLY A 180 -3.58 -8.13 5.29
N TYR A 181 -3.57 -8.41 6.59
CA TYR A 181 -4.79 -8.47 7.41
C TYR A 181 -5.48 -7.10 7.38
N MET A 182 -6.75 -7.06 6.95
CA MET A 182 -7.59 -5.84 6.90
C MET A 182 -6.93 -4.66 6.14
N ALA A 183 -5.96 -4.92 5.25
CA ALA A 183 -5.38 -3.88 4.41
C ALA A 183 -6.46 -3.26 3.51
N GLY A 184 -6.61 -1.93 3.52
CA GLY A 184 -7.71 -1.22 2.84
C GLY A 184 -9.12 -1.66 3.29
N GLY A 185 -9.23 -2.42 4.38
CA GLY A 185 -10.37 -3.29 4.68
C GLY A 185 -11.62 -2.63 5.26
N GLN A 186 -11.61 -1.37 5.65
CA GLN A 186 -12.77 -0.68 6.20
C GLN A 186 -12.89 0.75 5.69
N GLY A 187 -14.11 1.20 5.44
CA GLY A 187 -14.46 2.60 5.29
C GLY A 187 -14.42 3.20 3.91
N SER A 188 -13.66 2.67 2.97
CA SER A 188 -13.65 3.20 1.59
C SER A 188 -14.62 2.42 0.71
N THR A 189 -15.80 2.97 0.47
CA THR A 189 -16.79 2.31 -0.41
C THR A 189 -16.48 2.48 -1.89
N ASN A 190 -15.81 3.57 -2.31
CA ASN A 190 -15.54 3.89 -3.72
C ASN A 190 -14.09 4.36 -3.94
N GLY A 191 -13.10 3.70 -3.34
CA GLY A 191 -11.69 4.07 -3.51
C GLY A 191 -11.09 3.49 -4.78
N TYR A 192 -10.26 4.27 -5.50
CA TYR A 192 -9.57 3.86 -6.71
C TYR A 192 -8.07 4.07 -6.61
N TYR A 193 -7.29 3.19 -7.26
CA TYR A 193 -5.83 3.33 -7.40
C TYR A 193 -5.06 3.39 -6.07
N ASN A 194 -5.55 2.71 -5.04
CA ASN A 194 -4.86 2.67 -3.75
C ASN A 194 -3.97 1.44 -3.64
N THR A 195 -2.83 1.60 -2.97
CA THR A 195 -1.91 0.52 -2.62
C THR A 195 -1.77 0.44 -1.11
N ALA A 196 -2.26 -0.64 -0.51
CA ALA A 196 -2.23 -0.91 0.92
C ALA A 196 -1.42 -2.18 1.20
N ILE A 197 -0.24 -2.08 1.80
CA ILE A 197 0.61 -3.24 2.11
C ILE A 197 0.98 -3.24 3.59
N GLY A 198 0.46 -4.19 4.33
CA GLY A 198 0.70 -4.35 5.76
C GLY A 198 -0.59 -4.56 6.55
N TYR A 199 -0.43 -4.94 7.82
CA TYR A 199 -1.54 -5.08 8.77
C TYR A 199 -2.27 -3.73 8.91
N GLU A 200 -3.57 -3.71 8.58
CA GLU A 200 -4.42 -2.51 8.66
C GLU A 200 -3.88 -1.26 7.94
N ALA A 201 -2.99 -1.42 6.96
CA ALA A 201 -2.55 -0.30 6.12
C ALA A 201 -3.74 0.28 5.34
N LEU A 202 -3.86 1.62 5.24
CA LEU A 202 -5.00 2.33 4.63
C LEU A 202 -6.37 1.86 5.13
N LYS A 203 -6.46 1.46 6.39
CA LYS A 203 -7.73 1.09 6.99
C LYS A 203 -8.45 2.33 7.48
N TYR A 204 -9.31 2.89 6.65
CA TYR A 204 -10.07 4.10 6.97
C TYR A 204 -11.15 3.84 8.02
N ALA A 205 -11.63 4.88 8.69
CA ALA A 205 -12.80 4.80 9.52
C ALA A 205 -14.07 4.54 8.68
N ALA A 206 -15.04 3.83 9.23
CA ALA A 206 -16.26 3.46 8.49
C ALA A 206 -17.06 4.69 8.01
N GLY A 207 -17.52 4.66 6.75
CA GLY A 207 -18.41 5.68 6.17
C GLY A 207 -17.74 6.72 5.29
N TYR A 208 -16.44 6.61 5.03
CA TYR A 208 -15.73 7.53 4.12
C TYR A 208 -15.69 6.99 2.70
N THR A 209 -15.94 7.86 1.73
CA THR A 209 -16.05 7.55 0.30
C THR A 209 -14.98 8.30 -0.49
N ASN A 210 -14.55 7.72 -1.63
CA ASN A 210 -13.69 8.40 -2.62
C ASN A 210 -12.25 8.72 -2.17
N SER A 211 -11.61 7.85 -1.37
CA SER A 211 -10.17 7.95 -1.11
C SER A 211 -9.38 7.32 -2.25
N ASN A 212 -8.60 8.13 -2.99
CA ASN A 212 -7.97 7.69 -4.24
C ASN A 212 -6.47 7.98 -4.29
N TYR A 213 -5.73 7.18 -5.06
CA TYR A 213 -4.30 7.38 -5.33
C TYR A 213 -3.42 7.38 -4.07
N ASN A 214 -3.82 6.66 -3.02
CA ASN A 214 -3.09 6.61 -1.77
C ASN A 214 -2.17 5.38 -1.71
N VAL A 215 -1.00 5.55 -1.13
CA VAL A 215 -0.03 4.48 -0.88
C VAL A 215 0.21 4.38 0.62
N GLY A 216 -0.14 3.24 1.21
CA GLY A 216 0.14 2.91 2.61
C GLY A 216 0.96 1.63 2.70
N VAL A 217 2.21 1.72 3.18
CA VAL A 217 3.09 0.56 3.33
C VAL A 217 3.64 0.50 4.75
N GLY A 218 3.22 -0.51 5.50
CA GLY A 218 3.62 -0.71 6.89
C GLY A 218 2.44 -1.07 7.79
N TRP A 219 2.75 -1.46 9.02
CA TRP A 219 1.76 -1.73 10.05
C TRP A 219 1.00 -0.44 10.36
N LYS A 220 -0.33 -0.41 10.11
CA LYS A 220 -1.20 0.74 10.31
C LYS A 220 -0.73 2.04 9.63
N ALA A 221 -0.03 1.94 8.51
CA ALA A 221 0.32 3.12 7.73
C ALA A 221 -0.97 3.82 7.25
N PHE A 222 -1.15 5.09 7.62
CA PHE A 222 -2.32 5.92 7.32
C PHE A 222 -3.65 5.24 7.68
N ASP A 223 -3.72 4.67 8.88
CA ASP A 223 -4.97 4.13 9.41
C ASP A 223 -5.84 5.26 10.03
N ARG A 224 -7.14 4.99 10.14
CA ARG A 224 -8.11 5.87 10.81
C ARG A 224 -8.33 7.27 10.22
N ALA A 225 -7.92 7.55 8.98
CA ALA A 225 -8.34 8.79 8.32
C ALA A 225 -9.87 8.91 8.32
N THR A 226 -10.38 10.08 8.67
CA THR A 226 -11.83 10.34 8.80
C THR A 226 -12.39 11.18 7.66
N ASN A 227 -11.56 11.63 6.73
CA ASN A 227 -11.97 12.35 5.52
C ASN A 227 -11.56 11.60 4.26
N SER A 228 -12.23 11.86 3.16
CA SER A 228 -11.80 11.38 1.84
C SER A 228 -10.44 12.00 1.48
N THR A 229 -9.43 11.17 1.25
CA THR A 229 -8.06 11.62 1.01
C THR A 229 -7.59 11.24 -0.39
N VAL A 230 -6.75 12.07 -0.98
CA VAL A 230 -6.23 11.87 -2.34
C VAL A 230 -4.71 12.08 -2.37
N GLY A 231 -3.98 11.12 -2.95
CA GLY A 231 -2.56 11.28 -3.22
C GLY A 231 -1.66 11.28 -1.98
N VAL A 232 -2.01 10.52 -0.96
CA VAL A 232 -1.17 10.33 0.24
C VAL A 232 -0.14 9.25 0.00
N VAL A 233 1.09 9.47 0.44
CA VAL A 233 2.14 8.45 0.55
C VAL A 233 2.52 8.29 2.02
N ALA A 234 2.21 7.14 2.62
CA ALA A 234 2.55 6.81 4.00
C ALA A 234 3.37 5.52 4.04
N ILE A 235 4.64 5.61 4.42
CA ILE A 235 5.56 4.47 4.45
C ILE A 235 6.24 4.36 5.81
N GLY A 236 5.97 3.30 6.51
CA GLY A 236 6.49 3.03 7.85
C GLY A 236 5.40 2.58 8.81
N LYS A 237 5.79 2.00 9.96
CA LYS A 237 4.84 1.69 11.03
C LYS A 237 4.16 2.98 11.48
N GLU A 238 2.82 2.99 11.43
CA GLU A 238 2.00 4.12 11.87
C GLU A 238 2.36 5.49 11.22
N ALA A 239 3.02 5.47 10.07
CA ALA A 239 3.24 6.71 9.33
C ALA A 239 1.90 7.34 8.92
N GLY A 240 1.65 8.58 9.29
CA GLY A 240 0.40 9.29 9.05
C GLY A 240 -0.82 8.74 9.82
N ALA A 241 -0.62 7.84 10.79
CA ALA A 241 -1.73 7.28 11.54
C ALA A 241 -2.44 8.35 12.38
N GLY A 242 -3.77 8.43 12.25
CA GLY A 242 -4.58 9.46 12.91
C GLY A 242 -4.61 10.82 12.22
N VAL A 243 -4.00 10.96 11.04
CA VAL A 243 -4.19 12.14 10.19
C VAL A 243 -5.55 12.04 9.51
N ASP A 244 -6.41 13.02 9.74
CA ASP A 244 -7.76 13.05 9.19
C ASP A 244 -7.79 13.50 7.72
N ASP A 245 -7.07 14.56 7.38
CA ASP A 245 -6.86 15.02 6.01
C ASP A 245 -5.36 15.15 5.73
N GLY A 246 -4.85 14.21 4.97
CA GLY A 246 -3.47 14.18 4.49
C GLY A 246 -3.36 14.37 2.97
N THR A 247 -4.37 14.94 2.33
CA THR A 247 -4.39 15.08 0.87
C THR A 247 -3.11 15.69 0.31
N HIS A 248 -2.52 15.00 -0.70
CA HIS A 248 -1.25 15.35 -1.34
C HIS A 248 -0.02 15.37 -0.40
N SER A 249 -0.04 14.57 0.66
CA SER A 249 1.03 14.57 1.67
C SER A 249 1.89 13.32 1.63
N VAL A 250 3.11 13.45 2.15
CA VAL A 250 4.11 12.38 2.22
C VAL A 250 4.53 12.19 3.68
N PHE A 251 4.31 11.00 4.23
CA PHE A 251 4.70 10.60 5.58
C PHE A 251 5.62 9.39 5.49
N ILE A 252 6.90 9.54 5.77
CA ILE A 252 7.87 8.45 5.66
C ILE A 252 8.69 8.32 6.93
N GLY A 253 8.61 7.17 7.57
CA GLY A 253 9.35 6.84 8.78
C GLY A 253 8.47 6.16 9.82
N TYR A 254 9.11 5.58 10.83
CA TYR A 254 8.44 5.05 12.00
C TYR A 254 7.68 6.17 12.71
N GLU A 255 6.35 6.06 12.83
CA GLU A 255 5.50 7.05 13.48
C GLU A 255 5.68 8.51 12.95
N ALA A 256 6.07 8.68 11.68
CA ALA A 256 6.11 10.00 11.05
C ALA A 256 4.69 10.58 10.94
N ALA A 257 4.46 11.82 11.44
CA ALA A 257 3.14 12.44 11.54
C ALA A 257 2.10 11.58 12.28
N HIS A 258 2.53 10.76 13.25
CA HIS A 258 1.64 9.94 14.07
C HIS A 258 1.00 10.81 15.16
N THR A 259 -0.28 11.08 15.01
CA THR A 259 -1.01 11.97 15.92
C THR A 259 -2.48 11.59 16.02
N ASN A 260 -3.19 12.19 16.93
CA ASN A 260 -4.63 12.03 17.05
C ASN A 260 -5.31 13.29 16.49
N THR A 261 -5.90 13.19 15.29
CA THR A 261 -6.72 14.24 14.65
C THR A 261 -5.94 15.46 14.10
N TYR A 262 -5.13 15.25 13.07
CA TYR A 262 -4.48 16.36 12.35
C TYR A 262 -5.01 16.50 10.91
N ASN A 263 -5.14 17.75 10.46
CA ASN A 263 -5.31 18.06 9.04
C ASN A 263 -3.96 18.59 8.52
N LEU A 264 -3.32 17.81 7.67
CA LEU A 264 -1.98 18.04 7.15
C LEU A 264 -1.95 18.01 5.62
N PRO A 265 -2.78 18.82 4.92
CA PRO A 265 -2.78 18.80 3.47
C PRO A 265 -1.49 19.39 2.90
N ASN A 266 -0.97 18.76 1.85
CA ASN A 266 0.25 19.16 1.14
C ASN A 266 1.48 19.27 2.07
N CYS A 267 1.64 18.34 3.00
CA CYS A 267 2.78 18.27 3.92
C CYS A 267 3.74 17.16 3.55
N ILE A 268 5.02 17.37 3.83
CA ILE A 268 6.06 16.35 3.72
C ILE A 268 6.67 16.16 5.11
N VAL A 269 6.47 14.98 5.72
CA VAL A 269 7.03 14.64 7.04
C VAL A 269 7.88 13.39 6.89
N ILE A 270 9.18 13.52 7.03
CA ILE A 270 10.14 12.42 6.83
C ILE A 270 11.04 12.29 8.04
N GLY A 271 11.08 11.10 8.61
CA GLY A 271 11.92 10.74 9.76
C GLY A 271 11.14 9.98 10.81
N GLY A 272 11.83 9.16 11.63
CA GLY A 272 11.21 8.48 12.77
C GLY A 272 10.73 9.52 13.78
N ASN A 273 9.47 9.40 14.25
CA ASN A 273 8.82 10.33 15.16
C ASN A 273 8.81 11.80 14.72
N ALA A 274 9.07 12.08 13.44
CA ALA A 274 8.96 13.42 12.89
C ALA A 274 7.51 13.89 12.97
N ASN A 275 7.28 15.09 13.50
CA ASN A 275 5.95 15.67 13.63
C ASN A 275 5.93 17.10 13.06
N PRO A 276 4.84 17.51 12.42
CA PRO A 276 4.69 18.88 11.94
C PRO A 276 4.70 19.91 13.08
N SER A 277 4.90 21.17 12.76
CA SER A 277 5.01 22.27 13.74
C SER A 277 3.73 22.51 14.54
N ALA A 278 2.57 22.14 13.99
CA ALA A 278 1.26 22.31 14.63
C ALA A 278 0.24 21.26 14.16
N THR A 279 -0.88 21.16 14.86
CA THR A 279 -1.94 20.17 14.63
C THR A 279 -2.74 20.35 13.34
N ASN A 280 -2.82 21.53 12.79
CA ASN A 280 -3.54 21.83 11.55
C ASN A 280 -2.68 22.76 10.71
N VAL A 281 -1.67 22.19 10.06
CA VAL A 281 -0.75 22.93 9.22
C VAL A 281 -0.81 22.39 7.79
N ALA A 282 -0.70 23.30 6.84
CA ALA A 282 -0.63 22.97 5.42
C ALA A 282 0.67 23.50 4.82
N ASN A 283 1.14 22.86 3.74
CA ASN A 283 2.31 23.30 2.98
C ASN A 283 3.61 23.32 3.79
N GLU A 284 3.80 22.40 4.72
CA GLU A 284 5.00 22.28 5.55
C GLU A 284 5.89 21.11 5.13
N ILE A 285 7.21 21.32 5.22
CA ILE A 285 8.21 20.25 5.10
C ILE A 285 8.89 20.06 6.45
N THR A 286 8.71 18.91 7.08
CA THR A 286 9.38 18.51 8.31
C THR A 286 10.34 17.36 8.02
N LEU A 287 11.62 17.55 8.32
CA LEU A 287 12.66 16.53 8.15
C LEU A 287 13.26 16.15 9.50
N GLY A 288 12.86 15.00 10.03
CA GLY A 288 13.33 14.49 11.32
C GLY A 288 12.57 15.07 12.53
N ASP A 289 12.96 14.63 13.71
CA ASP A 289 12.42 15.06 15.00
C ASP A 289 13.33 16.11 15.67
N SER A 290 13.02 16.46 16.92
CA SER A 290 13.79 17.43 17.73
C SER A 290 15.24 16.98 18.03
N ASN A 291 15.62 15.75 17.75
CA ASN A 291 16.99 15.24 17.94
C ASN A 291 17.87 15.47 16.71
N ILE A 292 17.32 15.86 15.58
CA ILE A 292 18.10 16.21 14.39
C ILE A 292 18.86 17.52 14.65
N SER A 293 20.17 17.44 14.75
CA SER A 293 21.07 18.57 15.00
C SER A 293 21.80 19.05 13.75
N LEU A 294 21.69 18.31 12.62
CA LEU A 294 22.44 18.60 11.41
C LEU A 294 21.66 18.22 10.14
N PHE A 295 21.43 19.18 9.27
CA PHE A 295 20.95 18.97 7.92
C PHE A 295 22.11 19.21 6.94
N ARG A 296 22.49 18.18 6.17
CA ARG A 296 23.65 18.23 5.29
C ARG A 296 23.32 17.77 3.88
N ILE A 297 23.77 18.53 2.89
CA ILE A 297 23.75 18.14 1.48
C ILE A 297 25.21 18.07 0.97
N PRO A 298 25.83 16.88 0.93
CA PRO A 298 27.27 16.76 0.67
C PRO A 298 27.73 17.31 -0.68
N GLY A 299 26.96 17.10 -1.74
CA GLY A 299 27.33 17.48 -3.11
C GLY A 299 27.43 18.99 -3.36
N ILE A 300 26.76 19.79 -2.54
CA ILE A 300 26.78 21.27 -2.64
C ILE A 300 27.39 21.93 -1.39
N ASN A 301 28.00 21.16 -0.50
CA ASN A 301 28.62 21.64 0.74
C ASN A 301 27.68 22.51 1.61
N LEU A 302 26.39 22.31 1.57
CA LEU A 302 25.43 22.97 2.45
C LEU A 302 25.31 22.19 3.75
N THR A 303 25.49 22.85 4.87
CA THR A 303 25.28 22.32 6.21
C THR A 303 24.50 23.33 7.03
N ILE A 304 23.39 22.93 7.61
CA ILE A 304 22.58 23.70 8.55
C ILE A 304 22.54 22.92 9.86
N GLY A 305 22.95 23.54 10.96
CA GLY A 305 22.96 22.93 12.27
C GLY A 305 22.62 23.96 13.35
N ASN A 306 22.69 23.55 14.62
CA ASN A 306 22.36 24.41 15.77
C ASN A 306 23.17 25.71 15.84
N ASN A 307 24.34 25.75 15.19
CA ASN A 307 25.22 26.94 15.15
C ASN A 307 25.05 27.77 13.88
N GLY A 308 24.01 27.50 13.07
CA GLY A 308 23.73 28.23 11.84
C GLY A 308 23.96 27.44 10.56
N ALA A 309 23.99 28.13 9.43
CA ALA A 309 24.22 27.57 8.11
C ALA A 309 25.67 27.78 7.65
N ASN A 310 26.38 26.71 7.27
CA ASN A 310 27.67 26.77 6.58
C ASN A 310 27.43 26.58 5.08
N ILE A 311 27.69 27.60 4.28
CA ILE A 311 27.50 27.61 2.83
C ILE A 311 28.84 27.96 2.17
N ALA A 312 29.48 26.97 1.54
CA ALA A 312 30.70 27.20 0.77
C ALA A 312 30.33 27.75 -0.61
N GLY A 313 30.17 29.08 -0.68
CA GLY A 313 29.78 29.74 -1.92
C GLY A 313 29.17 31.11 -1.69
N VAL A 314 28.40 31.60 -2.66
CA VAL A 314 27.74 32.92 -2.60
C VAL A 314 26.31 32.73 -2.12
N VAL A 315 25.94 33.51 -1.07
CA VAL A 315 24.55 33.65 -0.65
C VAL A 315 24.00 34.93 -1.26
N THR A 316 23.01 34.83 -2.13
CA THR A 316 22.29 35.97 -2.68
C THR A 316 20.99 36.16 -1.89
N ALA A 317 20.87 37.29 -1.19
CA ALA A 317 19.68 37.64 -0.43
C ALA A 317 19.32 39.10 -0.69
N THR A 318 18.02 39.42 -0.65
CA THR A 318 17.53 40.79 -0.75
C THR A 318 17.86 41.62 0.50
N SER A 319 18.02 40.98 1.65
CA SER A 319 18.43 41.57 2.91
C SER A 319 18.97 40.52 3.88
N PHE A 320 19.88 40.97 4.76
CA PHE A 320 20.28 40.22 5.95
C PHE A 320 19.78 41.02 7.17
N SER A 321 19.09 40.37 8.10
CA SER A 321 18.61 40.96 9.34
C SER A 321 19.42 40.40 10.52
N GLY A 322 19.97 41.29 11.32
CA GLY A 322 20.79 40.96 12.49
C GLY A 322 21.88 42.00 12.71
N ASP A 323 22.62 41.86 13.82
CA ASP A 323 23.83 42.68 14.03
C ASP A 323 24.94 42.11 13.11
N GLY A 324 25.58 42.92 12.34
CA GLY A 324 26.65 42.53 11.42
C GLY A 324 28.03 42.43 12.10
N SER A 325 28.13 42.39 13.43
CA SER A 325 29.39 42.47 14.19
C SER A 325 30.40 41.36 13.85
N ASN A 326 29.93 40.19 13.40
CA ASN A 326 30.77 39.07 13.02
C ASN A 326 31.02 38.95 11.50
N LEU A 327 30.55 39.91 10.70
CA LEU A 327 30.81 39.90 9.27
C LEU A 327 32.22 40.41 9.01
N SER A 328 33.10 39.59 8.40
CA SER A 328 34.44 39.95 7.99
C SER A 328 34.52 40.29 6.49
N ASN A 329 35.54 41.06 6.10
CA ASN A 329 35.79 41.44 4.70
C ASN A 329 34.65 42.24 4.02
N LEU A 330 33.83 42.95 4.80
CA LEU A 330 32.90 43.90 4.23
C LEU A 330 33.67 44.98 3.44
N PRO A 331 33.18 45.43 2.25
CA PRO A 331 33.79 46.56 1.56
C PRO A 331 33.85 47.77 2.47
N ALA A 332 34.96 48.53 2.43
CA ALA A 332 35.21 49.72 3.27
C ALA A 332 34.19 50.85 3.09
N SER A 333 33.18 50.69 2.25
CA SER A 333 32.13 51.65 1.97
C SER A 333 30.75 51.30 2.55
N ALA A 334 30.65 50.23 3.35
CA ALA A 334 29.41 49.98 4.07
C ALA A 334 29.28 51.04 5.20
N PRO A 335 28.28 51.93 5.21
CA PRO A 335 28.06 52.81 6.33
C PRO A 335 27.72 52.00 7.57
N VAL A 336 28.62 52.00 8.55
CA VAL A 336 28.35 51.38 9.85
C VAL A 336 27.46 52.39 10.59
N GLY A 337 26.15 52.16 10.57
CA GLY A 337 25.22 52.92 11.39
C GLY A 337 25.49 52.65 12.87
N GLY A 338 25.42 53.67 13.72
CA GLY A 338 25.52 53.52 15.17
C GLY A 338 24.37 52.68 15.75
N ALA A 339 24.37 52.52 17.07
CA ALA A 339 23.47 51.63 17.85
C ALA A 339 21.96 51.93 17.74
N SER A 340 21.51 52.74 16.83
CA SER A 340 20.11 53.07 16.61
C SER A 340 19.69 52.82 15.14
N THR A 341 18.39 52.63 14.91
CA THR A 341 17.80 52.50 13.57
C THR A 341 17.82 53.76 12.72
N ASN A 342 18.44 54.83 13.20
CA ASN A 342 18.51 56.11 12.51
C ASN A 342 19.81 56.20 11.67
N THR A 343 19.74 55.95 10.38
CA THR A 343 20.85 55.92 9.41
C THR A 343 21.33 57.32 8.95
N VAL A 344 20.84 58.40 9.55
CA VAL A 344 21.20 59.77 9.18
C VAL A 344 22.56 60.16 9.74
N PHE A 345 23.04 59.51 10.80
CA PHE A 345 24.27 59.85 11.48
C PHE A 345 25.41 58.94 11.11
N PHE A 346 26.58 59.53 10.78
CA PHE A 346 27.85 58.81 10.67
C PHE A 346 28.61 58.96 11.98
N GLU A 347 28.90 57.84 12.67
CA GLU A 347 29.63 57.87 13.93
C GLU A 347 31.01 57.26 13.75
N ASN A 348 32.05 57.87 14.29
CA ASN A 348 33.41 57.35 14.39
C ASN A 348 33.97 57.53 15.81
N ASP A 349 34.95 56.67 16.16
CA ASP A 349 35.67 56.84 17.43
C ASP A 349 36.35 58.21 17.55
N ILE A 350 36.33 58.73 18.73
CA ILE A 350 36.96 60.01 19.03
C ILE A 350 38.50 59.96 19.17
N ALA A 351 39.06 58.70 19.15
CA ALA A 351 40.48 58.48 19.26
C ALA A 351 40.99 57.39 18.31
N VAL A 352 42.15 57.64 17.70
CA VAL A 352 42.87 56.59 16.95
C VAL A 352 43.78 55.84 17.95
N ALA A 353 43.44 54.62 18.26
CA ALA A 353 44.09 53.80 19.28
C ALA A 353 45.09 52.78 18.70
N VAL A 354 45.13 52.61 17.39
CA VAL A 354 46.07 51.69 16.67
C VAL A 354 46.62 52.41 15.44
N ASN A 355 47.83 52.03 14.99
CA ASN A 355 48.37 52.55 13.76
C ASN A 355 47.45 52.36 12.59
N TYR A 356 47.19 53.42 11.82
CA TYR A 356 46.31 53.34 10.67
C TYR A 356 46.95 53.98 9.44
N GLN A 357 46.86 53.35 8.31
CA GLN A 357 47.30 53.98 7.04
C GLN A 357 46.09 54.09 6.11
N ILE A 358 45.83 55.29 5.65
CA ILE A 358 44.87 55.55 4.58
C ILE A 358 45.35 54.85 3.31
N THR A 359 44.46 54.13 2.65
CA THR A 359 44.80 53.43 1.41
C THR A 359 45.29 54.43 0.38
N THR A 360 46.43 54.17 -0.28
CA THR A 360 47.02 55.01 -1.31
C THR A 360 45.99 55.42 -2.37
N ASN A 361 45.94 56.68 -2.74
CA ASN A 361 45.00 57.30 -3.68
C ASN A 361 43.52 57.24 -3.22
N LYS A 362 43.28 57.14 -1.91
CA LYS A 362 41.95 57.33 -1.33
C LYS A 362 41.93 58.47 -0.29
N ASN A 363 40.78 59.09 -0.19
CA ASN A 363 40.54 60.09 0.86
C ASN A 363 39.75 59.51 2.01
N ALA A 364 40.04 59.87 3.24
CA ALA A 364 39.30 59.53 4.44
C ALA A 364 38.65 60.79 5.06
N MET A 365 37.51 60.58 5.71
CA MET A 365 36.83 61.63 6.45
C MET A 365 36.46 61.08 7.85
N SER A 366 36.62 61.91 8.87
CA SER A 366 36.19 61.66 10.24
C SER A 366 35.43 62.82 10.79
N ALA A 367 34.44 62.61 11.65
CA ALA A 367 33.81 63.63 12.43
C ALA A 367 34.66 63.89 13.70
N GLY A 368 35.01 65.13 13.96
CA GLY A 368 35.95 65.41 15.00
C GLY A 368 35.46 66.27 16.15
N PRO A 369 36.24 66.52 17.23
CA PRO A 369 37.71 66.36 17.33
C PRO A 369 38.18 64.89 17.44
N ILE A 370 39.30 64.58 16.77
CA ILE A 370 39.95 63.27 16.81
C ILE A 370 41.24 63.30 17.56
N THR A 371 41.47 62.48 18.54
CA THR A 371 42.72 62.34 19.29
C THR A 371 43.53 61.16 18.72
N ILE A 372 44.83 61.38 18.45
CA ILE A 372 45.76 60.26 18.14
C ILE A 372 46.44 59.90 19.46
N ASN A 373 46.29 58.68 19.94
CA ASN A 373 46.88 58.23 21.19
C ASN A 373 48.42 58.27 21.13
N ALA A 374 49.07 58.41 22.28
CA ALA A 374 50.55 58.45 22.38
C ALA A 374 51.14 57.14 21.78
N GLY A 375 52.11 57.30 20.88
CA GLY A 375 52.78 56.19 20.19
C GLY A 375 52.03 55.63 18.99
N ILE A 376 50.89 56.20 18.62
CA ILE A 376 50.10 55.77 17.46
C ILE A 376 50.37 56.75 16.30
N ALA A 377 50.38 56.25 15.07
CA ALA A 377 50.56 57.00 13.86
C ALA A 377 49.40 56.83 12.89
N VAL A 378 48.93 57.92 12.30
CA VAL A 378 48.04 57.85 11.10
C VAL A 378 48.89 58.29 9.91
N THR A 379 49.06 57.36 8.96
CA THR A 379 49.83 57.63 7.73
C THR A 379 48.88 58.03 6.60
N VAL A 380 49.11 59.18 6.03
CA VAL A 380 48.41 59.72 4.87
C VAL A 380 49.35 59.61 3.65
N PRO A 381 49.22 58.62 2.74
CA PRO A 381 50.10 58.52 1.60
C PRO A 381 49.98 59.71 0.63
N SER A 382 51.03 59.90 -0.19
CA SER A 382 50.99 60.89 -1.27
C SER A 382 49.81 60.66 -2.20
N GLY A 383 49.07 61.71 -2.53
CA GLY A 383 47.83 61.60 -3.33
C GLY A 383 46.55 61.21 -2.55
N SER A 384 46.65 61.08 -1.22
CA SER A 384 45.53 60.84 -0.30
C SER A 384 45.34 62.03 0.63
N ALA A 385 44.13 62.21 1.16
CA ALA A 385 43.78 63.18 2.15
C ALA A 385 43.00 62.60 3.29
N TRP A 386 43.16 63.19 4.51
CA TRP A 386 42.28 62.91 5.64
C TRP A 386 41.65 64.25 6.08
N THR A 387 40.32 64.30 6.02
CA THR A 387 39.55 65.50 6.41
C THR A 387 38.83 65.19 7.72
N ILE A 388 38.98 66.02 8.71
CA ILE A 388 38.26 66.07 9.97
C ILE A 388 37.25 67.21 9.91
N VAL A 389 35.96 66.89 10.04
CA VAL A 389 34.85 67.86 9.95
C VAL A 389 34.11 67.96 11.26
#